data_c90bcacff2ccb4f4db94836114cd1bee
#
_entry.id   c90bcacff2ccb4f4db94836114cd1bee
#
_cell.length_a   1.000
_cell.length_b   1.000
_cell.length_c   1.000
_cell.angle_alpha   90.00
_cell.angle_beta   90.00
_cell.angle_gamma   90.00
#
_symmetry.space_group_name_H-M   'P 1'
#
loop_
_entity.id
_entity.type
_entity.pdbx_description
1 polymer ?
#
loop_
_entity_poly.entity_id
_entity_poly.type
_entity_poly.pdbx_seq_one_letter_code
_entity_poly.pdbx_strand_id
1 'polypeptide(L)'
;MALLRMDNVLIVVEDIDAAIAFFVELGMELEGRAQLEGDWVDRVIGIDGARDEIATLRTPDGHGRVELTQFSNPAAVGPRPMDLPVNALGYRRIMFAVDDLDDVLGRLRSHGAELVRDVMQYEDVYRLCFIRGPEGIIVGLAEPLG
;
A
#
# COMPACT_ATOMS: atom_id res chain seq x y z
N MET A 1 -28.27 -4.42 7.39
CA MET A 1 -28.46 -3.06 7.81
C MET A 1 -27.15 -2.30 8.06
N ALA A 2 -26.06 -2.94 8.24
CA ALA A 2 -24.87 -2.23 8.68
C ALA A 2 -23.65 -2.59 7.89
N LEU A 3 -22.66 -1.71 7.97
CA LEU A 3 -21.32 -1.99 7.52
C LEU A 3 -20.77 -3.16 8.33
N LEU A 4 -20.19 -4.15 7.66
CA LEU A 4 -19.58 -5.29 8.34
C LEU A 4 -18.13 -5.02 8.72
N ARG A 5 -17.34 -4.55 7.75
CA ARG A 5 -15.91 -4.31 7.92
C ARG A 5 -15.34 -3.59 6.71
N MET A 6 -14.14 -3.08 6.84
CA MET A 6 -13.40 -2.61 5.68
C MET A 6 -12.63 -3.81 5.11
N ASP A 7 -12.92 -4.20 3.87
CA ASP A 7 -12.27 -5.37 3.26
C ASP A 7 -10.83 -5.09 2.84
N ASN A 8 -10.61 -4.04 2.07
CA ASN A 8 -9.28 -3.72 1.57
C ASN A 8 -9.20 -2.28 1.07
N VAL A 9 -7.96 -1.86 0.82
CA VAL A 9 -7.66 -0.65 0.07
C VAL A 9 -6.86 -1.10 -1.15
N LEU A 10 -7.26 -0.63 -2.33
CA LEU A 10 -6.58 -0.98 -3.57
C LEU A 10 -5.62 0.13 -3.99
N ILE A 11 -4.43 -0.28 -4.41
CA ILE A 11 -3.41 0.62 -4.93
C ILE A 11 -3.06 0.15 -6.34
N VAL A 12 -3.18 1.06 -7.30
CA VAL A 12 -2.75 0.79 -8.68
C VAL A 12 -1.26 1.11 -8.77
N VAL A 13 -0.48 0.16 -9.28
CA VAL A 13 0.98 0.29 -9.38
C VAL A 13 1.44 -0.04 -10.80
N GLU A 14 2.62 0.44 -11.17
CA GLU A 14 3.23 0.11 -12.46
C GLU A 14 4.06 -1.18 -12.38
N ASP A 15 4.60 -1.51 -11.20
CA ASP A 15 5.43 -2.70 -10.97
C ASP A 15 4.89 -3.45 -9.76
N ILE A 16 4.03 -4.41 -10.02
CA ILE A 16 3.37 -5.17 -8.94
C ILE A 16 4.37 -6.05 -8.17
N ASP A 17 5.39 -6.58 -8.84
CA ASP A 17 6.38 -7.43 -8.16
C ASP A 17 7.19 -6.64 -7.13
N ALA A 18 7.63 -5.44 -7.48
CA ALA A 18 8.35 -4.58 -6.56
C ALA A 18 7.46 -4.14 -5.39
N ALA A 19 6.18 -3.86 -5.67
CA ALA A 19 5.23 -3.47 -4.62
C ALA A 19 4.96 -4.62 -3.67
N ILE A 20 4.77 -5.84 -4.18
CA ILE A 20 4.61 -7.03 -3.34
C ILE A 20 5.82 -7.20 -2.43
N ALA A 21 7.03 -7.13 -3.00
CA ALA A 21 8.26 -7.29 -2.23
C ALA A 21 8.36 -6.29 -1.09
N PHE A 22 7.97 -5.04 -1.33
CA PHE A 22 7.96 -4.01 -0.29
C PHE A 22 7.01 -4.37 0.86
N PHE A 23 5.76 -4.70 0.55
CA PHE A 23 4.77 -4.99 1.59
C PHE A 23 5.06 -6.30 2.32
N VAL A 24 5.65 -7.28 1.65
CA VAL A 24 6.09 -8.52 2.31
C VAL A 24 7.24 -8.21 3.27
N GLU A 25 8.20 -7.37 2.87
CA GLU A 25 9.29 -6.96 3.77
C GLU A 25 8.78 -6.16 4.97
N LEU A 26 7.73 -5.37 4.78
CA LEU A 26 7.06 -4.67 5.87
C LEU A 26 6.49 -5.65 6.90
N GLY A 27 6.06 -6.82 6.47
CA GLY A 27 5.50 -7.85 7.33
C GLY A 27 4.15 -8.38 6.90
N MET A 28 3.64 -7.94 5.76
CA MET A 28 2.38 -8.48 5.24
C MET A 28 2.59 -9.84 4.62
N GLU A 29 1.53 -10.62 4.58
CA GLU A 29 1.52 -11.94 3.96
C GLU A 29 0.78 -11.88 2.62
N LEU A 30 1.40 -12.39 1.57
CA LEU A 30 0.74 -12.50 0.26
C LEU A 30 -0.27 -13.64 0.31
N GLU A 31 -1.56 -13.31 0.13
CA GLU A 31 -2.63 -14.31 0.11
C GLU A 31 -2.79 -14.94 -1.26
N GLY A 32 -2.59 -14.17 -2.33
CA GLY A 32 -2.73 -14.69 -3.67
C GLY A 32 -2.52 -13.65 -4.75
N ARG A 33 -2.40 -14.13 -5.98
CA ARG A 33 -2.29 -13.32 -7.19
C ARG A 33 -3.25 -13.89 -8.23
N ALA A 34 -3.83 -13.03 -9.07
CA ALA A 34 -4.73 -13.46 -10.13
C ALA A 34 -4.68 -12.50 -11.31
N GLN A 35 -4.85 -13.06 -12.50
CA GLN A 35 -5.08 -12.27 -13.71
C GLN A 35 -6.59 -12.10 -13.85
N LEU A 36 -7.03 -10.88 -14.10
CA LEU A 36 -8.45 -10.56 -14.25
C LEU A 36 -8.74 -10.00 -15.64
N GLU A 37 -9.74 -10.56 -16.30
CA GLU A 37 -10.29 -10.03 -17.53
C GLU A 37 -11.67 -10.63 -17.76
N GLY A 38 -12.43 -10.04 -18.65
CA GLY A 38 -13.74 -10.54 -19.03
C GLY A 38 -14.85 -9.52 -18.79
N ASP A 39 -16.03 -9.86 -19.26
CA ASP A 39 -17.16 -8.96 -19.27
C ASP A 39 -17.56 -8.48 -17.87
N TRP A 40 -17.56 -9.39 -16.90
CA TRP A 40 -17.95 -8.99 -15.55
C TRP A 40 -16.94 -8.01 -14.91
N VAL A 41 -15.64 -8.18 -15.20
CA VAL A 41 -14.62 -7.25 -14.74
C VAL A 41 -14.84 -5.87 -15.35
N ASP A 42 -15.02 -5.83 -16.68
CA ASP A 42 -15.27 -4.59 -17.41
C ASP A 42 -16.46 -3.83 -16.83
N ARG A 43 -17.52 -4.56 -16.52
CA ARG A 43 -18.76 -3.96 -16.02
C ARG A 43 -18.64 -3.47 -14.59
N VAL A 44 -17.87 -4.18 -13.75
CA VAL A 44 -17.67 -3.78 -12.36
C VAL A 44 -16.77 -2.53 -12.27
N ILE A 45 -15.66 -2.51 -13.01
CA ILE A 45 -14.72 -1.39 -12.92
C ILE A 45 -15.01 -0.25 -13.89
N GLY A 46 -15.89 -0.48 -14.87
CA GLY A 46 -16.29 0.57 -15.81
C GLY A 46 -15.29 0.84 -16.93
N ILE A 47 -14.46 -0.13 -17.29
CA ILE A 47 -13.46 -0.02 -18.34
C ILE A 47 -13.62 -1.20 -19.28
N ASP A 48 -13.90 -0.92 -20.56
CA ASP A 48 -14.05 -1.99 -21.57
C ASP A 48 -12.70 -2.59 -21.94
N GLY A 49 -12.65 -3.92 -22.02
CA GLY A 49 -11.46 -4.65 -22.44
C GLY A 49 -10.35 -4.64 -21.39
N ALA A 50 -10.67 -4.41 -20.13
CA ALA A 50 -9.68 -4.33 -19.07
C ALA A 50 -8.98 -5.66 -18.84
N ARG A 51 -7.66 -5.58 -18.64
CA ARG A 51 -6.85 -6.72 -18.19
C ARG A 51 -5.90 -6.22 -17.12
N ASP A 52 -5.91 -6.88 -16.00
CA ASP A 52 -5.04 -6.51 -14.90
C ASP A 52 -4.60 -7.74 -14.13
N GLU A 53 -3.56 -7.55 -13.34
CA GLU A 53 -3.16 -8.52 -12.34
C GLU A 53 -3.41 -7.92 -10.97
N ILE A 54 -3.96 -8.71 -10.06
CA ILE A 54 -4.13 -8.30 -8.66
C ILE A 54 -3.30 -9.17 -7.75
N ALA A 55 -2.89 -8.60 -6.62
CA ALA A 55 -2.27 -9.31 -5.53
C ALA A 55 -2.91 -8.83 -4.24
N THR A 56 -3.28 -9.76 -3.38
CA THR A 56 -3.87 -9.45 -2.10
C THR A 56 -2.88 -9.79 -0.99
N LEU A 57 -2.62 -8.81 -0.13
CA LEU A 57 -1.75 -8.97 1.03
C LEU A 57 -2.54 -8.66 2.29
N ARG A 58 -2.23 -9.36 3.38
CA ARG A 58 -2.90 -9.15 4.65
C ARG A 58 -1.89 -8.91 5.77
N THR A 59 -2.33 -8.21 6.81
CA THR A 59 -1.55 -8.07 8.04
C THR A 59 -1.57 -9.39 8.82
N PRO A 60 -0.54 -9.65 9.66
CA PRO A 60 -0.47 -10.90 10.42
C PRO A 60 -1.68 -11.18 11.30
N ASP A 61 -2.35 -10.12 11.80
CA ASP A 61 -3.58 -10.29 12.59
C ASP A 61 -4.81 -10.62 11.74
N GLY A 62 -4.68 -10.57 10.41
CA GLY A 62 -5.76 -10.89 9.49
C GLY A 62 -6.81 -9.80 9.30
N HIS A 63 -6.66 -8.65 9.94
CA HIS A 63 -7.68 -7.59 9.90
C HIS A 63 -7.47 -6.55 8.80
N GLY A 64 -6.24 -6.33 8.37
CA GLY A 64 -5.93 -5.34 7.34
C GLY A 64 -5.53 -6.00 6.03
N ARG A 65 -6.06 -5.49 4.92
CA ARG A 65 -5.71 -5.98 3.58
C ARG A 65 -5.41 -4.84 2.64
N VAL A 66 -4.40 -5.07 1.80
CA VAL A 66 -4.05 -4.21 0.69
C VAL A 66 -4.17 -5.04 -0.59
N GLU A 67 -4.87 -4.50 -1.58
CA GLU A 67 -4.88 -5.07 -2.92
C GLU A 67 -4.00 -4.22 -3.82
N LEU A 68 -3.08 -4.87 -4.51
CA LEU A 68 -2.24 -4.23 -5.51
C LEU A 68 -2.74 -4.63 -6.88
N THR A 69 -2.83 -3.66 -7.79
CA THR A 69 -3.31 -3.91 -9.15
C THR A 69 -2.36 -3.29 -10.15
N GLN A 70 -1.95 -4.09 -11.14
CA GLN A 70 -1.20 -3.59 -12.29
C GLN A 70 -2.02 -3.81 -13.54
N PHE A 71 -2.36 -2.72 -14.24
CA PHE A 71 -3.12 -2.79 -15.49
C PHE A 71 -2.18 -3.06 -16.66
N SER A 72 -2.53 -4.06 -17.47
CA SER A 72 -1.85 -4.31 -18.74
C SER A 72 -2.63 -3.73 -19.92
N ASN A 73 -3.95 -3.56 -19.76
CA ASN A 73 -4.80 -2.93 -20.77
C ASN A 73 -6.07 -2.37 -20.12
N PRO A 74 -6.37 -1.08 -20.27
CA PRO A 74 -5.43 -0.04 -20.68
C PRO A 74 -4.36 0.19 -19.61
N ALA A 75 -3.24 0.79 -19.98
CA ALA A 75 -2.20 1.12 -19.00
C ALA A 75 -2.73 2.10 -17.96
N ALA A 76 -2.17 2.06 -16.75
CA ALA A 76 -2.52 2.99 -15.68
C ALA A 76 -2.30 4.43 -16.14
N VAL A 77 -3.13 5.34 -15.61
CA VAL A 77 -3.12 6.76 -15.99
C VAL A 77 -2.98 7.65 -14.76
N GLY A 78 -2.67 8.91 -15.01
CA GLY A 78 -2.69 9.95 -14.00
C GLY A 78 -1.32 10.33 -13.48
N PRO A 79 -1.27 11.28 -12.53
CA PRO A 79 -0.01 11.65 -11.92
C PRO A 79 0.53 10.50 -11.07
N ARG A 80 1.85 10.37 -11.03
CA ARG A 80 2.50 9.38 -10.19
C ARG A 80 2.43 9.81 -8.73
N PRO A 81 2.26 8.88 -7.78
CA PRO A 81 2.24 9.26 -6.36
C PRO A 81 3.47 10.07 -5.93
N MET A 82 4.65 9.75 -6.48
CA MET A 82 5.89 10.47 -6.16
C MET A 82 5.82 11.96 -6.50
N ASP A 83 5.05 12.33 -7.51
CA ASP A 83 4.92 13.70 -7.97
C ASP A 83 3.88 14.50 -7.17
N LEU A 84 3.17 13.85 -6.25
CA LEU A 84 2.14 14.48 -5.46
C LEU A 84 2.62 14.77 -4.03
N PRO A 85 2.34 15.98 -3.51
CA PRO A 85 2.68 16.28 -2.12
C PRO A 85 1.76 15.53 -1.15
N VAL A 86 2.14 15.52 0.12
CA VAL A 86 1.39 14.81 1.16
C VAL A 86 -0.03 15.36 1.36
N ASN A 87 -0.29 16.59 0.94
CA ASN A 87 -1.59 17.24 1.05
C ASN A 87 -2.38 17.30 -0.25
N ALA A 88 -2.01 16.52 -1.25
CA ALA A 88 -2.81 16.39 -2.46
C ALA A 88 -4.16 15.73 -2.12
N LEU A 89 -5.20 16.11 -2.85
CA LEU A 89 -6.54 15.57 -2.60
C LEU A 89 -6.59 14.07 -2.87
N GLY A 90 -7.43 13.37 -2.12
CA GLY A 90 -7.70 11.94 -2.28
C GLY A 90 -6.98 11.09 -1.24
N TYR A 91 -6.86 9.80 -1.51
CA TYR A 91 -6.15 8.89 -0.61
C TYR A 91 -4.68 9.30 -0.56
N ARG A 92 -4.12 9.43 0.65
CA ARG A 92 -2.74 9.90 0.78
C ARG A 92 -1.80 8.91 1.43
N ARG A 93 -2.26 8.16 2.43
CA ARG A 93 -1.37 7.22 3.11
C ARG A 93 -2.11 6.07 3.75
N ILE A 94 -1.37 5.00 3.98
CA ILE A 94 -1.81 3.86 4.77
C ILE A 94 -0.89 3.79 5.99
N MET A 95 -1.46 3.66 7.18
CA MET A 95 -0.70 3.58 8.43
C MET A 95 -0.63 2.14 8.90
N PHE A 96 0.55 1.75 9.36
CA PHE A 96 0.77 0.44 9.99
C PHE A 96 1.37 0.64 11.37
N ALA A 97 0.88 -0.13 12.34
CA ALA A 97 1.52 -0.22 13.64
C ALA A 97 2.61 -1.30 13.55
N VAL A 98 3.78 -1.00 14.08
CA VAL A 98 4.92 -1.91 14.06
C VAL A 98 5.50 -2.03 15.47
N ASP A 99 6.20 -3.13 15.75
CA ASP A 99 6.79 -3.35 17.07
C ASP A 99 8.19 -2.73 17.20
N ASP A 100 8.91 -2.57 16.09
CA ASP A 100 10.26 -2.01 16.10
C ASP A 100 10.45 -1.14 14.85
N LEU A 101 10.23 0.16 15.01
CA LEU A 101 10.26 1.12 13.91
C LEU A 101 11.63 1.16 13.23
N ASP A 102 12.70 1.16 14.00
CA ASP A 102 14.05 1.26 13.44
C ASP A 102 14.39 0.04 12.59
N ASP A 103 14.01 -1.16 13.05
CA ASP A 103 14.23 -2.39 12.30
C ASP A 103 13.43 -2.40 10.98
N VAL A 104 12.14 -2.08 11.05
CA VAL A 104 11.28 -2.06 9.87
C VAL A 104 11.80 -1.02 8.87
N LEU A 105 12.10 0.18 9.32
CA LEU A 105 12.60 1.24 8.45
C LEU A 105 13.92 0.84 7.78
N GLY A 106 14.83 0.22 8.54
CA GLY A 106 16.10 -0.26 8.00
C GLY A 106 15.91 -1.30 6.90
N ARG A 107 14.98 -2.26 7.11
CA ARG A 107 14.69 -3.29 6.10
C ARG A 107 14.03 -2.70 4.85
N LEU A 108 13.12 -1.75 5.02
CA LEU A 108 12.41 -1.14 3.89
C LEU A 108 13.32 -0.26 3.03
N ARG A 109 14.38 0.29 3.59
CA ARG A 109 15.35 1.09 2.81
C ARG A 109 15.97 0.30 1.67
N SER A 110 16.19 -1.00 1.85
CA SER A 110 16.70 -1.85 0.77
C SER A 110 15.70 -2.02 -0.38
N HIS A 111 14.43 -1.69 -0.14
CA HIS A 111 13.38 -1.66 -1.15
C HIS A 111 13.09 -0.24 -1.64
N GLY A 112 14.02 0.69 -1.42
CA GLY A 112 13.92 2.05 -1.95
C GLY A 112 13.09 3.01 -1.10
N ALA A 113 12.70 2.63 0.11
CA ALA A 113 11.93 3.51 0.98
C ALA A 113 12.76 4.72 1.42
N GLU A 114 12.15 5.90 1.38
CA GLU A 114 12.76 7.15 1.81
C GLU A 114 11.84 7.85 2.80
N LEU A 115 12.42 8.39 3.89
CA LEU A 115 11.65 9.22 4.82
C LEU A 115 11.08 10.44 4.10
N VAL A 116 9.82 10.77 4.37
CA VAL A 116 9.25 12.03 3.94
C VAL A 116 10.02 13.16 4.62
N ARG A 117 10.26 13.05 5.92
CA ARG A 117 11.12 13.97 6.64
C ARG A 117 11.80 13.30 7.83
N ASP A 118 11.16 13.28 9.01
CA ASP A 118 11.80 12.84 10.25
C ASP A 118 11.03 11.71 10.92
N VAL A 119 11.76 10.93 11.73
CA VAL A 119 11.13 10.06 12.72
C VAL A 119 10.89 10.93 13.96
N MET A 120 9.67 10.97 14.44
CA MET A 120 9.28 11.78 15.58
C MET A 120 8.66 10.93 16.68
N GLN A 121 8.82 11.39 17.91
CA GLN A 121 8.15 10.77 19.05
C GLN A 121 7.07 11.70 19.57
N TYR A 122 5.87 11.17 19.74
CA TYR A 122 4.76 11.91 20.34
C TYR A 122 4.63 11.46 21.78
N GLU A 123 5.13 12.29 22.70
CA GLU A 123 5.09 12.01 24.13
C GLU A 123 5.60 10.59 24.44
N ASP A 124 4.94 9.88 25.36
CA ASP A 124 5.23 8.47 25.65
C ASP A 124 4.24 7.53 24.94
N VAL A 125 3.59 8.02 23.88
CA VAL A 125 2.51 7.30 23.19
C VAL A 125 3.06 6.46 22.05
N TYR A 126 3.79 7.10 21.12
CA TYR A 126 4.36 6.37 20.00
C TYR A 126 5.48 7.17 19.32
N ARG A 127 6.28 6.43 18.55
CA ARG A 127 7.21 6.99 17.58
C ARG A 127 6.63 6.73 16.20
N LEU A 128 6.75 7.67 15.29
CA LEU A 128 6.18 7.52 13.96
C LEU A 128 7.02 8.22 12.90
N CYS A 129 6.83 7.78 11.68
CA CYS A 129 7.36 8.44 10.49
C CYS A 129 6.47 8.15 9.29
N PHE A 130 6.61 8.96 8.27
CA PHE A 130 6.04 8.70 6.96
C PHE A 130 7.17 8.45 5.99
N ILE A 131 6.98 7.45 5.11
CA ILE A 131 7.95 7.11 4.07
C ILE A 131 7.28 7.10 2.71
N ARG A 132 8.08 7.32 1.67
CA ARG A 132 7.69 7.02 0.30
C ARG A 132 8.07 5.57 0.02
N GLY A 133 7.08 4.74 -0.27
CA GLY A 133 7.27 3.34 -0.62
C GLY A 133 7.33 3.14 -2.12
N PRO A 134 6.81 2.01 -2.63
CA PRO A 134 6.83 1.74 -4.07
C PRO A 134 6.19 2.87 -4.84
N GLU A 135 6.87 3.36 -5.88
CA GLU A 135 6.38 4.39 -6.79
C GLU A 135 6.00 5.70 -6.08
N GLY A 136 6.46 5.88 -4.85
CA GLY A 136 6.23 7.09 -4.08
C GLY A 136 4.96 7.13 -3.25
N ILE A 137 4.24 6.02 -3.13
CA ILE A 137 3.07 5.95 -2.24
C ILE A 137 3.51 6.21 -0.79
N ILE A 138 2.67 6.91 -0.05
CA ILE A 138 3.00 7.27 1.32
C ILE A 138 2.53 6.19 2.28
N VAL A 139 3.47 5.66 3.06
CA VAL A 139 3.20 4.66 4.09
C VAL A 139 3.62 5.25 5.43
N GLY A 140 2.72 5.19 6.40
CA GLY A 140 3.02 5.60 7.77
C GLY A 140 3.35 4.40 8.64
N LEU A 141 4.34 4.57 9.49
CA LEU A 141 4.78 3.55 10.44
C LEU A 141 4.71 4.15 11.84
N ALA A 142 4.04 3.46 12.76
CA ALA A 142 3.94 3.90 14.14
C ALA A 142 4.28 2.75 15.08
N GLU A 143 5.20 3.02 16.00
CA GLU A 143 5.58 2.07 17.05
C GLU A 143 4.96 2.52 18.36
N PRO A 144 4.00 1.77 18.92
CA PRO A 144 3.43 2.10 20.21
C PRO A 144 4.49 2.02 21.31
N LEU A 145 4.47 2.98 22.23
CA LEU A 145 5.38 3.04 23.38
C LEU A 145 4.60 2.74 24.65
N GLY A 146 4.87 1.66 25.26
CA GLY A 146 4.21 1.25 26.50
C GLY A 146 2.85 0.57 26.28
#